data_020b350105b9d2770b5a41982e1c2b57
#
_entry.id   020b350105b9d2770b5a41982e1c2b57
#
_cell.length_a   1.000
_cell.length_b   1.000
_cell.length_c   1.000
_cell.angle_alpha   90.00
_cell.angle_beta   90.00
_cell.angle_gamma   90.00
#
_symmetry.space_group_name_H-M   'P 1'
#
loop_
_entity.id
_entity.type
_entity.pdbx_description
1 polymer ?
#
loop_
_entity_poly.entity_id
_entity_poly.type
_entity_poly.pdbx_seq_one_letter_code
_entity_poly.pdbx_strand_id
1 'polypeptide(L)'
;MLNPTPLANPPLRLLTAVNRSLDPQRPNHMLKLTQREMWGAAQPTARYWYRVDAPDLKRSVQFSHRSAKCHQSVLRRPLGRWARYVAGVVAQLGDDGLNFPPFHLVVIGDEPMGPRYEFGMGLATARMCFELADLTATDAMLFQVVEQVRRDYVGV
;
A
#
# COMPACT_ATOMS: atom_id res chain seq x y z
N MET A 1 -12.60 -22.92 -0.18
CA MET A 1 -11.75 -21.73 -0.07
C MET A 1 -10.58 -21.86 -1.01
N LEU A 2 -10.52 -20.97 -1.98
CA LEU A 2 -9.39 -20.96 -2.90
C LEU A 2 -8.18 -20.42 -2.15
N ASN A 3 -7.14 -21.22 -2.01
CA ASN A 3 -5.87 -20.71 -1.55
C ASN A 3 -5.42 -19.61 -2.51
N PRO A 4 -4.94 -18.46 -1.99
CA PRO A 4 -4.36 -17.47 -2.88
C PRO A 4 -3.30 -18.16 -3.73
N THR A 5 -3.39 -17.95 -5.04
CA THR A 5 -2.39 -18.49 -5.96
C THR A 5 -1.04 -17.94 -5.49
N PRO A 6 -0.07 -18.80 -5.15
CA PRO A 6 1.25 -18.30 -4.77
C PRO A 6 1.78 -17.44 -5.91
N LEU A 7 2.38 -16.29 -5.57
CA LEU A 7 3.05 -15.44 -6.55
C LEU A 7 4.11 -16.27 -7.25
N ALA A 8 3.83 -16.62 -8.51
CA ALA A 8 4.84 -17.25 -9.34
C ALA A 8 5.90 -16.20 -9.66
N ASN A 9 7.14 -16.48 -9.26
CA ASN A 9 8.32 -15.67 -9.62
C ASN A 9 8.26 -14.20 -9.16
N PRO A 10 8.15 -13.91 -7.86
CA PRO A 10 8.32 -12.54 -7.38
C PRO A 10 9.71 -12.05 -7.79
N PRO A 11 9.84 -10.78 -8.23
CA PRO A 11 11.15 -10.27 -8.65
C PRO A 11 12.14 -10.28 -7.49
N LEU A 12 13.41 -10.56 -7.79
CA LEU A 12 14.47 -10.59 -6.78
C LEU A 12 14.56 -9.27 -6.01
N ARG A 13 14.27 -8.14 -6.67
CA ARG A 13 14.23 -6.82 -6.01
C ARG A 13 13.21 -6.76 -4.88
N LEU A 14 12.05 -7.41 -5.06
CA LEU A 14 11.05 -7.48 -4.00
C LEU A 14 11.57 -8.29 -2.81
N LEU A 15 12.14 -9.46 -3.07
CA LEU A 15 12.67 -10.32 -2.02
C LEU A 15 13.79 -9.62 -1.25
N THR A 16 14.65 -8.89 -1.93
CA THR A 16 15.71 -8.11 -1.30
C THR A 16 15.14 -7.01 -0.42
N ALA A 17 14.14 -6.27 -0.91
CA ALA A 17 13.50 -5.21 -0.15
C ALA A 17 12.76 -5.76 1.08
N VAL A 18 12.08 -6.89 0.93
CA VAL A 18 11.40 -7.57 2.03
C VAL A 18 12.39 -7.96 3.12
N ASN A 19 13.52 -8.54 2.74
CA ASN A 19 14.55 -8.96 3.71
C ASN A 19 15.17 -7.78 4.46
N ARG A 20 15.22 -6.60 3.83
CA ARG A 20 15.75 -5.39 4.47
C ARG A 20 14.75 -4.71 5.40
N SER A 21 13.48 -4.73 5.04
CA SER A 21 12.46 -3.90 5.68
C SER A 21 11.53 -4.66 6.59
N LEU A 22 11.26 -5.93 6.30
CA LEU A 22 10.31 -6.75 7.05
C LEU A 22 11.03 -7.78 7.90
N ASP A 23 10.35 -8.24 8.96
CA ASP A 23 10.88 -9.27 9.86
C ASP A 23 10.92 -10.61 9.12
N PRO A 24 12.12 -11.21 8.90
CA PRO A 24 12.23 -12.49 8.17
C PRO A 24 11.60 -13.67 8.90
N GLN A 25 11.35 -13.55 10.21
CA GLN A 25 10.75 -14.62 11.01
C GLN A 25 9.22 -14.57 11.03
N ARG A 26 8.62 -13.52 10.45
CA ARG A 26 7.17 -13.37 10.39
C ARG A 26 6.69 -13.62 8.96
N PRO A 27 5.47 -14.19 8.78
CA PRO A 27 4.92 -14.39 7.45
C PRO A 27 4.62 -13.05 6.76
N ASN A 28 4.82 -13.02 5.46
CA ASN A 28 4.50 -11.88 4.60
C ASN A 28 3.21 -12.14 3.84
N HIS A 29 2.41 -11.09 3.70
CA HIS A 29 1.34 -11.06 2.71
C HIS A 29 1.93 -10.48 1.43
N MET A 30 1.98 -11.26 0.37
CA MET A 30 2.52 -10.83 -0.92
C MET A 30 1.41 -10.74 -1.95
N LEU A 31 1.48 -9.74 -2.80
CA LEU A 31 0.55 -9.59 -3.91
C LEU A 31 1.24 -9.04 -5.16
N LYS A 32 0.64 -9.33 -6.30
CA LYS A 32 0.94 -8.68 -7.58
C LYS A 32 -0.34 -8.06 -8.10
N LEU A 33 -0.27 -6.82 -8.59
CA LEU A 33 -1.43 -6.18 -9.20
C LEU A 33 -1.77 -6.84 -10.53
N THR A 34 -3.08 -7.01 -10.79
CA THR A 34 -3.57 -7.56 -12.05
C THR A 34 -3.21 -6.62 -13.19
N GLN A 35 -2.62 -7.19 -14.27
CA GLN A 35 -2.24 -6.46 -15.48
C GLN A 35 -1.27 -5.30 -15.26
N ARG A 36 -0.54 -5.31 -14.15
CA ARG A 36 0.50 -4.33 -13.85
C ARG A 36 1.75 -5.02 -13.34
N GLU A 37 2.89 -4.47 -13.73
CA GLU A 37 4.18 -4.92 -13.23
C GLU A 37 4.50 -4.22 -11.90
N MET A 38 3.67 -4.48 -10.90
CA MET A 38 3.80 -3.92 -9.56
C MET A 38 3.46 -4.97 -8.51
N TRP A 39 4.30 -5.05 -7.48
CA TRP A 39 4.24 -6.03 -6.40
C TRP A 39 4.25 -5.34 -5.04
N GLY A 40 3.59 -5.95 -4.08
CA GLY A 40 3.62 -5.51 -2.70
C GLY A 40 3.81 -6.68 -1.74
N ALA A 41 4.43 -6.37 -0.61
CA ALA A 41 4.56 -7.31 0.50
C ALA A 41 4.37 -6.56 1.81
N ALA A 42 3.61 -7.13 2.73
CA ALA A 42 3.33 -6.47 4.00
C ALA A 42 3.27 -7.43 5.17
N GLN A 43 3.51 -6.88 6.34
CA GLN A 43 3.29 -7.52 7.63
C GLN A 43 2.44 -6.62 8.52
N PRO A 44 1.42 -7.17 9.19
CA PRO A 44 0.72 -6.43 10.24
C PRO A 44 1.69 -6.06 11.37
N THR A 45 1.47 -4.91 11.98
CA THR A 45 2.27 -4.47 13.12
C THR A 45 1.38 -4.22 14.35
N ALA A 46 1.99 -4.23 15.54
CA ALA A 46 1.32 -3.86 16.78
C ALA A 46 1.41 -2.36 17.07
N ARG A 47 1.94 -1.57 16.13
CA ARG A 47 2.08 -0.13 16.29
C ARG A 47 0.78 0.57 15.89
N TYR A 48 0.65 1.86 16.25
CA TYR A 48 -0.53 2.66 15.90
C TYR A 48 -0.41 3.32 14.52
N TRP A 49 0.75 3.16 13.84
CA TRP A 49 1.02 3.80 12.57
C TRP A 49 1.33 2.77 11.48
N TYR A 50 1.10 3.20 10.26
CA TYR A 50 1.42 2.49 9.03
C TYR A 50 2.76 2.97 8.52
N ARG A 51 3.51 2.06 7.92
CA ARG A 51 4.73 2.41 7.21
C ARG A 51 4.68 1.83 5.80
N VAL A 52 5.07 2.65 4.83
CA VAL A 52 5.20 2.22 3.45
C VAL A 52 6.58 2.59 2.95
N ASP A 53 7.30 1.58 2.47
CA ASP A 53 8.60 1.74 1.83
C ASP A 53 8.42 1.62 0.32
N ALA A 54 8.95 2.60 -0.40
CA ALA A 54 8.98 2.64 -1.85
C ALA A 54 10.43 2.65 -2.33
N PRO A 55 11.09 1.47 -2.42
CA PRO A 55 12.51 1.40 -2.78
C PRO A 55 12.83 2.04 -4.13
N ASP A 56 11.92 1.93 -5.11
CA ASP A 56 12.12 2.53 -6.43
C ASP A 56 12.20 4.06 -6.38
N LEU A 57 11.52 4.66 -5.41
CA LEU A 57 11.56 6.11 -5.17
C LEU A 57 12.63 6.50 -4.16
N LYS A 58 13.29 5.51 -3.53
CA LYS A 58 14.23 5.71 -2.42
C LYS A 58 13.60 6.52 -1.29
N ARG A 59 12.34 6.23 -0.98
CA ARG A 59 11.56 6.96 0.03
C ARG A 59 10.75 6.00 0.89
N SER A 60 10.44 6.44 2.09
CA SER A 60 9.49 5.78 2.98
C SER A 60 8.64 6.83 3.66
N VAL A 61 7.49 6.41 4.17
CA VAL A 61 6.58 7.27 4.89
C VAL A 61 5.96 6.50 6.06
N GLN A 62 5.77 7.20 7.16
CA GLN A 62 5.01 6.72 8.31
C GLN A 62 3.85 7.67 8.57
N PHE A 63 2.66 7.11 8.72
CA PHE A 63 1.47 7.88 9.02
C PHE A 63 0.52 7.06 9.89
N SER A 64 -0.25 7.73 10.73
CA SER A 64 -1.36 7.13 11.45
C SER A 64 -2.66 7.43 10.69
N HIS A 65 -3.75 6.77 11.06
CA HIS A 65 -5.05 7.10 10.50
C HIS A 65 -5.39 8.58 10.73
N ARG A 66 -5.09 9.08 11.93
CA ARG A 66 -5.31 10.49 12.27
C ARG A 66 -4.42 11.44 11.48
N SER A 67 -3.12 11.17 11.36
CA SER A 67 -2.21 12.06 10.62
C SER A 67 -2.53 12.04 9.13
N ALA A 68 -2.96 10.90 8.58
CA ALA A 68 -3.40 10.79 7.19
C ALA A 68 -4.58 11.71 6.90
N LYS A 69 -5.55 11.83 7.81
CA LYS A 69 -6.67 12.76 7.66
C LYS A 69 -6.24 14.21 7.57
N CYS A 70 -5.10 14.54 8.17
CA CYS A 70 -4.51 15.88 8.11
C CYS A 70 -3.50 16.04 6.98
N HIS A 71 -3.37 15.05 6.09
CA HIS A 71 -2.39 15.03 4.99
C HIS A 71 -0.95 15.14 5.48
N GLN A 72 -0.66 14.54 6.64
CA GLN A 72 0.64 14.63 7.30
C GLN A 72 1.17 13.26 7.70
N SER A 73 2.51 13.16 7.78
CA SER A 73 3.18 12.04 8.43
C SER A 73 3.00 12.08 9.94
N VAL A 74 3.45 11.03 10.65
CA VAL A 74 3.45 11.02 12.12
C VAL A 74 4.32 12.11 12.72
N LEU A 75 5.30 12.63 11.97
CA LEU A 75 6.14 13.76 12.37
C LEU A 75 5.54 15.12 11.97
N ARG A 76 4.27 15.15 11.56
CA ARG A 76 3.52 16.35 11.14
C ARG A 76 4.13 17.05 9.93
N ARG A 77 4.82 16.30 9.07
CA ARG A 77 5.33 16.81 7.81
C ARG A 77 4.33 16.59 6.68
N PRO A 78 4.20 17.52 5.73
CA PRO A 78 3.31 17.31 4.59
C PRO A 78 3.69 16.05 3.82
N LEU A 79 2.68 15.30 3.37
CA LEU A 79 2.87 14.12 2.55
C LEU A 79 3.19 14.52 1.11
N GLY A 80 4.21 13.93 0.52
CA GLY A 80 4.45 14.02 -0.91
C GLY A 80 3.33 13.35 -1.71
N ARG A 81 3.24 13.65 -3.01
CA ARG A 81 2.12 13.16 -3.83
C ARG A 81 1.99 11.65 -3.82
N TRP A 82 3.10 10.90 -3.95
CA TRP A 82 3.05 9.44 -3.91
C TRP A 82 2.49 8.92 -2.57
N ALA A 83 2.93 9.55 -1.47
CA ALA A 83 2.50 9.16 -0.12
C ALA A 83 1.03 9.51 0.13
N ARG A 84 0.51 10.55 -0.53
CA ARG A 84 -0.92 10.90 -0.44
C ARG A 84 -1.80 9.80 -1.04
N TYR A 85 -1.37 9.15 -2.12
CA TYR A 85 -2.13 8.01 -2.64
C TYR A 85 -2.24 6.90 -1.61
N VAL A 86 -1.13 6.58 -0.94
CA VAL A 86 -1.08 5.52 0.06
C VAL A 86 -1.87 5.89 1.31
N ALA A 87 -1.58 7.05 1.89
CA ALA A 87 -2.24 7.52 3.10
C ALA A 87 -3.73 7.79 2.87
N GLY A 88 -4.08 8.35 1.72
CA GLY A 88 -5.47 8.60 1.35
C GLY A 88 -6.29 7.33 1.24
N VAL A 89 -5.72 6.27 0.68
CA VAL A 89 -6.37 4.96 0.62
C VAL A 89 -6.65 4.41 2.00
N VAL A 90 -5.66 4.44 2.90
CA VAL A 90 -5.83 3.97 4.27
C VAL A 90 -6.91 4.78 5.00
N ALA A 91 -6.88 6.10 4.87
CA ALA A 91 -7.88 6.98 5.49
C ALA A 91 -9.28 6.70 4.94
N GLN A 92 -9.42 6.58 3.62
CA GLN A 92 -10.70 6.36 2.96
C GLN A 92 -11.31 5.01 3.36
N LEU A 93 -10.53 3.94 3.27
CA LEU A 93 -11.01 2.60 3.61
C LEU A 93 -11.33 2.46 5.09
N GLY A 94 -10.54 3.08 5.96
CA GLY A 94 -10.83 3.12 7.38
C GLY A 94 -12.14 3.86 7.68
N ASP A 95 -12.38 4.98 7.04
CA ASP A 95 -13.63 5.74 7.17
C ASP A 95 -14.83 4.98 6.60
N ASP A 96 -14.62 4.18 5.56
CA ASP A 96 -15.65 3.32 4.99
C ASP A 96 -15.97 2.10 5.87
N GLY A 97 -15.27 1.92 6.97
CA GLY A 97 -15.52 0.86 7.92
C GLY A 97 -14.75 -0.44 7.66
N LEU A 98 -13.80 -0.43 6.74
CA LEU A 98 -12.95 -1.60 6.52
C LEU A 98 -12.02 -1.78 7.72
N ASN A 99 -12.03 -2.97 8.30
CA ASN A 99 -11.24 -3.28 9.50
C ASN A 99 -9.96 -4.03 9.12
N PHE A 100 -8.85 -3.34 9.17
CA PHE A 100 -7.52 -3.90 8.93
C PHE A 100 -6.52 -3.34 9.94
N PRO A 101 -5.51 -4.15 10.33
CA PRO A 101 -4.51 -3.68 11.28
C PRO A 101 -3.55 -2.70 10.64
N PRO A 102 -2.86 -1.86 11.43
CA PRO A 102 -1.67 -1.16 10.93
C PRO A 102 -0.66 -2.16 10.35
N PHE A 103 0.10 -1.72 9.35
CA PHE A 103 1.01 -2.60 8.63
C PHE A 103 2.26 -1.87 8.17
N HIS A 104 3.28 -2.67 7.87
CA HIS A 104 4.46 -2.24 7.14
C HIS A 104 4.39 -2.85 5.74
N LEU A 105 4.31 -2.00 4.73
CA LEU A 105 4.16 -2.37 3.33
C LEU A 105 5.40 -1.97 2.53
N VAL A 106 5.87 -2.87 1.70
CA VAL A 106 6.93 -2.59 0.71
C VAL A 106 6.31 -2.72 -0.67
N VAL A 107 6.45 -1.71 -1.52
CA VAL A 107 5.93 -1.71 -2.89
C VAL A 107 7.07 -1.49 -3.87
N ILE A 108 7.14 -2.33 -4.89
CA ILE A 108 8.04 -2.14 -6.04
C ILE A 108 7.28 -2.34 -7.34
N GLY A 109 7.78 -1.75 -8.41
CA GLY A 109 7.20 -1.93 -9.75
C GLY A 109 8.23 -1.71 -10.84
N ASP A 110 7.94 -2.23 -12.03
CA ASP A 110 8.75 -2.05 -13.24
C ASP A 110 8.15 -1.01 -14.18
N GLU A 111 7.06 -0.35 -13.76
CA GLU A 111 6.48 0.76 -14.51
C GLU A 111 7.34 2.01 -14.38
N PRO A 112 7.38 2.90 -15.39
CA PRO A 112 8.04 4.19 -15.26
C PRO A 112 7.45 5.01 -14.12
N MET A 113 8.29 5.72 -13.38
CA MET A 113 7.85 6.60 -12.31
C MET A 113 7.05 7.77 -12.88
N GLY A 114 6.02 8.16 -12.15
CA GLY A 114 5.13 9.24 -12.53
C GLY A 114 3.72 9.00 -12.01
N PRO A 115 2.71 9.73 -12.56
CA PRO A 115 1.33 9.63 -12.06
C PRO A 115 0.75 8.22 -12.10
N ARG A 116 1.07 7.45 -13.15
CA ARG A 116 0.60 6.06 -13.27
C ARG A 116 1.20 5.17 -12.19
N TYR A 117 2.50 5.33 -11.92
CA TYR A 117 3.20 4.60 -10.86
C TYR A 117 2.59 4.91 -9.49
N GLU A 118 2.36 6.18 -9.22
CA GLU A 118 1.78 6.64 -7.95
C GLU A 118 0.36 6.11 -7.75
N PHE A 119 -0.46 6.13 -8.81
CA PHE A 119 -1.79 5.52 -8.80
C PHE A 119 -1.70 4.01 -8.50
N GLY A 120 -0.74 3.33 -9.11
CA GLY A 120 -0.45 1.92 -8.87
C GLY A 120 -0.09 1.64 -7.42
N MET A 121 0.66 2.52 -6.77
CA MET A 121 0.96 2.39 -5.34
C MET A 121 -0.33 2.47 -4.50
N GLY A 122 -1.26 3.33 -4.88
CA GLY A 122 -2.58 3.38 -4.25
C GLY A 122 -3.33 2.07 -4.43
N LEU A 123 -3.30 1.49 -5.63
CA LEU A 123 -3.96 0.20 -5.90
C LEU A 123 -3.35 -0.93 -5.05
N ALA A 124 -2.03 -0.99 -4.95
CA ALA A 124 -1.35 -2.00 -4.15
C ALA A 124 -1.72 -1.86 -2.67
N THR A 125 -1.76 -0.64 -2.18
CA THR A 125 -2.16 -0.35 -0.79
C THR A 125 -3.61 -0.76 -0.54
N ALA A 126 -4.53 -0.40 -1.42
CA ALA A 126 -5.94 -0.76 -1.29
C ALA A 126 -6.12 -2.27 -1.28
N ARG A 127 -5.49 -2.98 -2.19
CA ARG A 127 -5.56 -4.43 -2.24
C ARG A 127 -5.02 -5.07 -0.95
N MET A 128 -3.92 -4.56 -0.43
CA MET A 128 -3.34 -5.05 0.81
C MET A 128 -4.28 -4.83 2.00
N CYS A 129 -4.95 -3.67 2.07
CA CYS A 129 -5.94 -3.41 3.12
C CYS A 129 -7.07 -4.43 3.09
N PHE A 130 -7.62 -4.75 1.91
CA PHE A 130 -8.65 -5.77 1.78
C PHE A 130 -8.13 -7.15 2.17
N GLU A 131 -6.92 -7.51 1.75
CA GLU A 131 -6.33 -8.79 2.09
C GLU A 131 -6.12 -8.94 3.60
N LEU A 132 -5.63 -7.90 4.27
CA LEU A 132 -5.44 -7.90 5.72
C LEU A 132 -6.76 -7.88 6.49
N ALA A 133 -7.85 -7.44 5.85
CA ALA A 133 -9.20 -7.51 6.39
C ALA A 133 -9.90 -8.84 6.08
N ASP A 134 -9.22 -9.80 5.45
CA ASP A 134 -9.78 -11.08 5.00
C ASP A 134 -10.98 -10.91 4.05
N LEU A 135 -10.94 -9.88 3.23
CA LEU A 135 -11.98 -9.60 2.24
C LEU A 135 -11.39 -9.58 0.84
N THR A 136 -12.22 -9.99 -0.12
CA THR A 136 -11.84 -9.96 -1.54
C THR A 136 -12.43 -8.72 -2.19
N ALA A 137 -11.60 -7.99 -2.95
CA ALA A 137 -12.05 -6.85 -3.74
C ALA A 137 -11.80 -7.13 -5.22
N THR A 138 -12.74 -6.68 -6.05
CA THR A 138 -12.55 -6.71 -7.50
C THR A 138 -11.61 -5.59 -7.94
N ASP A 139 -11.02 -5.75 -9.12
CA ASP A 139 -10.17 -4.69 -9.68
C ASP A 139 -10.95 -3.37 -9.85
N ALA A 140 -12.23 -3.45 -10.21
CA ALA A 140 -13.11 -2.29 -10.34
C ALA A 140 -13.29 -1.57 -9.00
N MET A 141 -13.48 -2.30 -7.90
CA MET A 141 -13.59 -1.72 -6.56
C MET A 141 -12.30 -1.01 -6.16
N LEU A 142 -11.15 -1.64 -6.39
CA LEU A 142 -9.86 -1.04 -6.08
C LEU A 142 -9.63 0.24 -6.88
N PHE A 143 -9.95 0.19 -8.18
CA PHE A 143 -9.83 1.37 -9.05
C PHE A 143 -10.70 2.52 -8.55
N GLN A 144 -11.96 2.25 -8.18
CA GLN A 144 -12.88 3.28 -7.68
C GLN A 144 -12.35 3.94 -6.41
N VAL A 145 -11.82 3.15 -5.47
CA VAL A 145 -11.24 3.69 -4.23
C VAL A 145 -10.11 4.64 -4.54
N VAL A 146 -9.16 4.21 -5.37
CA VAL A 146 -7.98 5.02 -5.67
C VAL A 146 -8.34 6.25 -6.51
N GLU A 147 -9.30 6.12 -7.43
CA GLU A 147 -9.78 7.24 -8.23
C GLU A 147 -10.45 8.30 -7.34
N GLN A 148 -11.23 7.90 -6.36
CA GLN A 148 -11.80 8.81 -5.38
C GLN A 148 -10.71 9.50 -4.56
N VAL A 149 -9.71 8.76 -4.11
CA VAL A 149 -8.56 9.30 -3.38
C VAL A 149 -7.81 10.31 -4.25
N ARG A 150 -7.60 10.00 -5.54
CA ARG A 150 -6.94 10.91 -6.46
C ARG A 150 -7.66 12.25 -6.53
N ARG A 151 -8.98 12.24 -6.69
CA ARG A 151 -9.77 13.46 -6.82
C ARG A 151 -9.88 14.22 -5.52
N ASP A 152 -10.21 13.53 -4.43
CA ASP A 152 -10.67 14.20 -3.20
C ASP A 152 -9.54 14.39 -2.19
N TYR A 153 -8.51 13.55 -2.25
CA TYR A 153 -7.42 13.57 -1.28
C TYR A 153 -6.11 14.06 -1.89
N VAL A 154 -5.70 13.49 -3.02
CA VAL A 154 -4.47 13.92 -3.71
C VAL A 154 -4.67 15.25 -4.40
N GLY A 155 -5.82 15.45 -5.05
CA GLY A 155 -6.18 16.72 -5.69
C GLY A 155 -5.59 16.91 -7.08
N VAL A 156 -5.42 15.83 -7.82
CA VAL A 156 -4.89 15.89 -9.20
C VAL A 156 -5.81 15.25 -10.22
#